data_1c7186cbbe8f8a9f31ff9d2d4804becf
#
_entry.id   1c7186cbbe8f8a9f31ff9d2d4804becf
#
_cell.length_a   1.000
_cell.length_b   1.000
_cell.length_c   1.000
_cell.angle_alpha   90.00
_cell.angle_beta   90.00
_cell.angle_gamma   90.00
#
_symmetry.space_group_name_H-M   'P 1'
#
loop_
_entity.id
_entity.type
_entity.pdbx_description
1 polymer ?
#
loop_
_entity_poly.entity_id
_entity_poly.type
_entity_poly.pdbx_seq_one_letter_code
_entity_poly.pdbx_strand_id
1 'polypeptide(L)'
;MAFHPERVTALRDVVSVCTGTDHILALTKNGNVFAWGNGQQFQLGRRVVERTRLNGLNPREFGLHNIKTIGAGSYHSFAIDNQGKVYAWGVNQYAQCGLYDDEDSPTGGALIPIPTHVKALDGYDIVHITGGEHHSAAITKEGDLLMWGRIDANQLGLDRSKLDPSNLVKDISGKERFLTVPTKIPDLKFSWIGCGTHHSVAIHKEDGSAWSWGFGESYQVGLGPNVEDVALPTQIVNTATKGVRMFWSGCGGQFSVLMGNPDTSPLLAEPKGSGAKGGGGVTGGVKGS
;
A
#
# COMPACT_ATOMS: atom_id res chain seq x y z
N MET A 1 22.54 17.56 11.93
CA MET A 1 21.25 16.98 12.39
C MET A 1 20.38 18.14 12.88
N ALA A 2 19.16 18.26 12.38
CA ALA A 2 18.18 19.18 12.95
C ALA A 2 17.53 18.49 14.16
N PHE A 3 17.60 19.11 15.33
CA PHE A 3 17.00 18.59 16.56
C PHE A 3 15.55 19.05 16.76
N HIS A 4 15.09 19.96 15.90
CA HIS A 4 13.75 20.51 15.90
C HIS A 4 13.20 20.55 14.49
N PRO A 5 11.86 20.49 14.30
CA PRO A 5 11.23 20.69 13.01
C PRO A 5 11.64 22.05 12.41
N GLU A 6 12.14 22.03 11.18
CA GLU A 6 12.51 23.24 10.46
C GLU A 6 11.64 23.40 9.22
N ARG A 7 11.29 24.65 8.90
CA ARG A 7 10.50 24.97 7.72
C ARG A 7 11.35 24.83 6.45
N VAL A 8 10.84 24.06 5.48
CA VAL A 8 11.41 24.00 4.13
C VAL A 8 11.00 25.25 3.36
N THR A 9 11.82 26.30 3.42
CA THR A 9 11.48 27.62 2.85
C THR A 9 11.43 27.66 1.33
N ALA A 10 12.04 26.68 0.66
CA ALA A 10 12.02 26.53 -0.80
C ALA A 10 10.67 26.10 -1.38
N LEU A 11 9.76 25.59 -0.54
CA LEU A 11 8.44 25.11 -0.94
C LEU A 11 7.33 26.03 -0.43
N ARG A 12 6.30 26.20 -1.26
CA ARG A 12 5.08 26.93 -0.92
C ARG A 12 3.87 26.15 -1.43
N ASP A 13 2.73 26.35 -0.77
CA ASP A 13 1.43 25.79 -1.18
C ASP A 13 1.46 24.27 -1.37
N VAL A 14 2.20 23.56 -0.52
CA VAL A 14 2.27 22.09 -0.52
C VAL A 14 0.95 21.54 -0.02
N VAL A 15 0.36 20.64 -0.80
CA VAL A 15 -0.93 19.97 -0.51
C VAL A 15 -0.77 18.50 -0.19
N SER A 16 0.33 17.88 -0.61
CA SER A 16 0.62 16.46 -0.31
C SER A 16 2.12 16.22 -0.25
N VAL A 17 2.52 15.29 0.62
CA VAL A 17 3.89 14.80 0.75
C VAL A 17 3.84 13.29 0.86
N CYS A 18 4.73 12.60 0.16
CA CYS A 18 4.99 11.18 0.37
C CYS A 18 6.49 10.92 0.45
N THR A 19 6.87 9.84 1.13
CA THR A 19 8.27 9.51 1.40
C THR A 19 8.55 8.07 1.04
N GLY A 20 9.71 7.84 0.42
CA GLY A 20 10.33 6.52 0.39
C GLY A 20 11.37 6.39 1.50
N THR A 21 12.27 5.42 1.38
CA THR A 21 13.35 5.20 2.36
C THR A 21 14.30 6.41 2.42
N ASP A 22 14.71 6.91 1.27
CA ASP A 22 15.77 7.92 1.17
C ASP A 22 15.35 9.15 0.34
N HIS A 23 14.09 9.28 -0.03
CA HIS A 23 13.61 10.37 -0.86
C HIS A 23 12.23 10.86 -0.43
N ILE A 24 11.92 12.08 -0.83
CA ILE A 24 10.66 12.75 -0.55
C ILE A 24 10.12 13.35 -1.83
N LEU A 25 8.81 13.24 -2.01
CA LEU A 25 8.06 13.98 -3.02
C LEU A 25 7.10 14.95 -2.34
N ALA A 26 6.95 16.13 -2.90
CA ALA A 26 5.95 17.11 -2.48
C ALA A 26 5.16 17.62 -3.69
N LEU A 27 3.85 17.59 -3.57
CA LEU A 27 2.91 18.12 -4.54
C LEU A 27 2.42 19.50 -4.10
N THR A 28 2.47 20.46 -4.98
CA THR A 28 1.93 21.79 -4.73
C THR A 28 0.51 21.96 -5.30
N LYS A 29 -0.22 22.93 -4.80
CA LYS A 29 -1.58 23.27 -5.26
C LYS A 29 -1.70 23.50 -6.77
N ASN A 30 -0.59 23.96 -7.41
CA ASN A 30 -0.54 24.19 -8.85
C ASN A 30 -0.23 22.93 -9.66
N GLY A 31 -0.13 21.75 -9.04
CA GLY A 31 0.15 20.49 -9.71
C GLY A 31 1.61 20.26 -10.06
N ASN A 32 2.55 21.02 -9.46
CA ASN A 32 3.97 20.81 -9.63
C ASN A 32 4.49 19.83 -8.57
N VAL A 33 5.42 18.93 -8.97
CA VAL A 33 6.03 17.95 -8.10
C VAL A 33 7.50 18.30 -7.87
N PHE A 34 7.88 18.32 -6.60
CA PHE A 34 9.25 18.51 -6.15
C PHE A 34 9.78 17.20 -5.56
N ALA A 35 11.03 16.88 -5.87
CA ALA A 35 11.72 15.71 -5.33
C ALA A 35 13.08 16.08 -4.74
N TRP A 36 13.43 15.44 -3.61
CA TRP A 36 14.76 15.53 -3.00
C TRP A 36 15.09 14.31 -2.17
N GLY A 37 16.36 14.17 -1.80
CA GLY A 37 16.92 13.03 -1.08
C GLY A 37 17.96 12.29 -1.91
N ASN A 38 18.07 10.98 -1.73
CA ASN A 38 18.97 10.14 -2.50
C ASN A 38 18.41 9.92 -3.91
N GLY A 39 19.25 10.12 -4.93
CA GLY A 39 18.88 9.95 -6.33
C GLY A 39 19.68 8.87 -7.07
N GLN A 40 20.44 8.02 -6.36
CA GLN A 40 21.32 7.03 -6.98
C GLN A 40 20.53 5.92 -7.72
N GLN A 41 19.29 5.69 -7.34
CA GLN A 41 18.40 4.70 -7.95
C GLN A 41 17.30 5.36 -8.79
N PHE A 42 17.51 6.60 -9.22
CA PHE A 42 16.58 7.41 -10.01
C PHE A 42 15.22 7.70 -9.35
N GLN A 43 15.06 7.43 -8.05
CA GLN A 43 13.82 7.67 -7.31
C GLN A 43 13.39 9.14 -7.27
N LEU A 44 14.27 10.07 -7.66
CA LEU A 44 13.96 11.50 -7.80
C LEU A 44 13.37 11.88 -9.17
N GLY A 45 13.23 10.95 -10.12
CA GLY A 45 12.72 11.22 -11.47
C GLY A 45 13.63 12.10 -12.34
N ARG A 46 14.86 12.31 -11.89
CA ARG A 46 15.89 13.09 -12.58
C ARG A 46 17.28 12.53 -12.27
N ARG A 47 18.20 12.76 -13.19
CA ARG A 47 19.59 12.36 -12.96
C ARG A 47 20.25 13.28 -11.93
N VAL A 48 20.84 12.69 -10.89
CA VAL A 48 21.71 13.36 -9.95
C VAL A 48 23.15 12.96 -10.26
N VAL A 49 23.95 13.91 -10.71
CA VAL A 49 25.38 13.66 -11.03
C VAL A 49 26.19 13.78 -9.74
N GLU A 50 27.16 12.88 -9.52
CA GLU A 50 27.97 12.84 -8.30
C GLU A 50 28.62 14.16 -7.92
N ARG A 51 29.11 14.94 -8.91
CA ARG A 51 29.68 16.27 -8.68
C ARG A 51 28.70 17.29 -8.09
N THR A 52 27.41 16.99 -8.17
CA THR A 52 26.31 17.85 -7.70
C THR A 52 25.42 17.13 -6.70
N ARG A 53 25.98 16.19 -5.93
CA ARG A 53 25.25 15.37 -4.95
C ARG A 53 24.41 16.21 -3.98
N LEU A 54 24.89 17.41 -3.63
CA LEU A 54 24.14 18.40 -2.87
C LEU A 54 22.83 18.84 -3.55
N ASN A 55 22.73 18.71 -4.88
CA ASN A 55 21.51 19.02 -5.62
C ASN A 55 20.38 18.00 -5.37
N GLY A 56 20.72 16.80 -4.89
CA GLY A 56 19.73 15.82 -4.44
C GLY A 56 19.06 16.22 -3.14
N LEU A 57 19.75 16.93 -2.27
CA LEU A 57 19.29 17.26 -0.91
C LEU A 57 18.30 18.44 -0.85
N ASN A 58 18.16 19.18 -1.93
CA ASN A 58 17.23 20.31 -1.99
C ASN A 58 16.00 19.97 -2.84
N PRO A 59 14.81 20.41 -2.44
CA PRO A 59 13.60 20.26 -3.26
C PRO A 59 13.80 20.86 -4.64
N ARG A 60 13.59 20.07 -5.69
CA ARG A 60 13.65 20.51 -7.08
C ARG A 60 12.50 19.93 -7.88
N GLU A 61 11.93 20.79 -8.70
CA GLU A 61 10.99 20.41 -9.76
C GLU A 61 11.75 19.67 -10.88
N PHE A 62 11.08 18.71 -11.53
CA PHE A 62 11.71 17.86 -12.55
C PHE A 62 10.82 17.63 -13.78
N GLY A 63 9.93 18.57 -14.08
CA GLY A 63 9.17 18.63 -15.33
C GLY A 63 7.81 17.89 -15.29
N LEU A 64 7.36 17.41 -14.15
CA LEU A 64 6.00 16.92 -13.99
C LEU A 64 5.05 18.06 -13.61
N HIS A 65 4.04 18.29 -14.45
CA HIS A 65 3.02 19.33 -14.27
C HIS A 65 1.61 18.73 -14.31
N ASN A 66 0.63 19.49 -13.82
CA ASN A 66 -0.78 19.07 -13.80
C ASN A 66 -1.02 17.79 -13.00
N ILE A 67 -0.21 17.53 -11.98
CA ILE A 67 -0.32 16.37 -11.14
C ILE A 67 -1.39 16.62 -10.06
N LYS A 68 -2.26 15.62 -9.83
CA LYS A 68 -3.28 15.62 -8.78
C LYS A 68 -2.94 14.73 -7.59
N THR A 69 -2.12 13.71 -7.79
CA THR A 69 -1.76 12.73 -6.74
C THR A 69 -0.32 12.28 -6.91
N ILE A 70 0.38 12.06 -5.80
CA ILE A 70 1.72 11.48 -5.75
C ILE A 70 1.72 10.26 -4.83
N GLY A 71 2.64 9.32 -5.08
CA GLY A 71 2.86 8.14 -4.26
C GLY A 71 4.33 7.74 -4.27
N ALA A 72 4.76 7.03 -3.23
CA ALA A 72 6.13 6.52 -3.14
C ALA A 72 6.14 5.12 -2.54
N GLY A 73 7.06 4.31 -3.02
CA GLY A 73 7.59 3.13 -2.36
C GLY A 73 8.99 3.40 -1.83
N SER A 74 9.70 2.38 -1.35
CA SER A 74 11.03 2.56 -0.78
C SER A 74 12.00 3.23 -1.74
N TYR A 75 12.04 2.81 -3.01
CA TYR A 75 13.00 3.29 -4.01
C TYR A 75 12.36 3.58 -5.37
N HIS A 76 11.04 3.70 -5.42
CA HIS A 76 10.29 4.06 -6.62
C HIS A 76 9.19 5.07 -6.28
N SER A 77 8.69 5.74 -7.29
CA SER A 77 7.81 6.88 -7.14
C SER A 77 6.71 6.86 -8.18
N PHE A 78 5.59 7.49 -7.86
CA PHE A 78 4.42 7.60 -8.72
C PHE A 78 3.88 9.03 -8.75
N ALA A 79 3.26 9.37 -9.88
CA ALA A 79 2.43 10.56 -10.02
C ALA A 79 1.21 10.25 -10.89
N ILE A 80 0.08 10.89 -10.59
CA ILE A 80 -1.16 10.80 -11.38
C ILE A 80 -1.50 12.22 -11.83
N ASP A 81 -1.65 12.42 -13.13
CA ASP A 81 -2.04 13.71 -13.67
C ASP A 81 -3.56 13.96 -13.63
N ASN A 82 -3.98 15.17 -13.99
CA ASN A 82 -5.39 15.57 -14.01
C ASN A 82 -6.23 14.80 -15.06
N GLN A 83 -5.57 14.13 -16.01
CA GLN A 83 -6.21 13.27 -17.02
C GLN A 83 -6.34 11.82 -16.54
N GLY A 84 -5.79 11.49 -15.36
CA GLY A 84 -5.80 10.14 -14.81
C GLY A 84 -4.64 9.25 -15.28
N LYS A 85 -3.69 9.78 -16.06
CA LYS A 85 -2.50 9.02 -16.46
C LYS A 85 -1.57 8.84 -15.28
N VAL A 86 -1.08 7.63 -15.13
CA VAL A 86 -0.13 7.26 -14.07
C VAL A 86 1.28 7.23 -14.65
N TYR A 87 2.21 7.85 -13.91
CA TYR A 87 3.64 7.83 -14.21
C TYR A 87 4.39 7.17 -13.06
N ALA A 88 5.44 6.39 -13.39
CA ALA A 88 6.31 5.75 -12.42
C ALA A 88 7.78 5.92 -12.79
N TRP A 89 8.65 5.90 -11.78
CA TRP A 89 10.10 5.96 -11.93
C TRP A 89 10.82 5.41 -10.69
N GLY A 90 12.15 5.17 -10.82
CA GLY A 90 12.99 4.61 -9.77
C GLY A 90 13.33 3.13 -10.00
N VAL A 91 13.47 2.38 -8.92
CA VAL A 91 13.78 0.93 -8.97
C VAL A 91 12.60 0.15 -9.54
N ASN A 92 12.92 -0.81 -10.45
CA ASN A 92 11.92 -1.64 -11.14
C ASN A 92 12.33 -3.11 -11.28
N GLN A 93 13.22 -3.62 -10.42
CA GLN A 93 13.77 -4.99 -10.49
C GLN A 93 12.71 -6.08 -10.37
N TYR A 94 11.56 -5.77 -9.79
CA TYR A 94 10.41 -6.65 -9.60
C TYR A 94 9.16 -6.10 -10.30
N ALA A 95 9.34 -5.34 -11.37
CA ALA A 95 8.26 -4.64 -12.08
C ALA A 95 7.40 -3.74 -11.17
N GLN A 96 7.91 -3.28 -10.02
CA GLN A 96 7.17 -2.46 -9.05
C GLN A 96 6.73 -1.11 -9.60
N CYS A 97 7.36 -0.61 -10.67
CA CYS A 97 6.86 0.56 -11.41
C CYS A 97 5.64 0.25 -12.31
N GLY A 98 5.25 -1.02 -12.46
CA GLY A 98 4.20 -1.42 -13.41
C GLY A 98 4.67 -1.32 -14.88
N LEU A 99 5.98 -1.31 -15.09
CA LEU A 99 6.64 -1.21 -16.39
C LEU A 99 7.47 -2.48 -16.59
N TYR A 100 6.87 -3.45 -17.28
CA TYR A 100 7.53 -4.68 -17.66
C TYR A 100 7.26 -4.95 -19.13
N ASP A 101 8.33 -5.16 -19.89
CA ASP A 101 8.25 -5.42 -21.31
C ASP A 101 9.19 -6.60 -21.62
N ASP A 102 8.68 -7.67 -22.18
CA ASP A 102 9.42 -8.91 -22.44
C ASP A 102 10.41 -8.81 -23.62
N GLU A 103 10.28 -7.79 -24.45
CA GLU A 103 11.10 -7.63 -25.65
C GLU A 103 11.97 -6.37 -25.57
N ASP A 104 13.26 -6.54 -25.29
CA ASP A 104 14.36 -5.56 -25.49
C ASP A 104 14.04 -4.08 -25.19
N SER A 105 13.02 -3.82 -24.37
CA SER A 105 12.60 -2.45 -24.09
C SER A 105 13.61 -1.76 -23.17
N PRO A 106 14.15 -0.61 -23.54
CA PRO A 106 14.97 0.21 -22.66
C PRO A 106 14.19 0.70 -21.43
N THR A 107 12.88 0.50 -21.38
CA THR A 107 11.99 0.87 -20.25
C THR A 107 11.66 -0.30 -19.32
N GLY A 108 11.84 -1.58 -19.73
CA GLY A 108 11.71 -2.76 -18.90
C GLY A 108 12.93 -3.03 -18.02
N GLY A 109 13.87 -2.10 -17.94
CA GLY A 109 15.09 -2.24 -17.13
C GLY A 109 14.83 -2.21 -15.63
N ALA A 110 15.84 -2.66 -14.88
CA ALA A 110 15.84 -2.65 -13.41
C ALA A 110 15.70 -1.24 -12.79
N LEU A 111 15.90 -0.18 -13.58
CA LEU A 111 15.84 1.22 -13.19
C LEU A 111 15.11 2.04 -14.24
N ILE A 112 14.14 2.84 -13.82
CA ILE A 112 13.39 3.79 -14.64
C ILE A 112 13.87 5.20 -14.30
N PRO A 113 14.69 5.84 -15.17
CA PRO A 113 15.42 7.05 -14.79
C PRO A 113 14.58 8.34 -14.76
N ILE A 114 13.45 8.35 -15.46
CA ILE A 114 12.53 9.49 -15.58
C ILE A 114 11.09 9.03 -15.46
N PRO A 115 10.14 9.91 -15.07
CA PRO A 115 8.73 9.59 -15.05
C PRO A 115 8.26 9.00 -16.39
N THR A 116 7.82 7.75 -16.35
CA THR A 116 7.39 6.98 -17.52
C THR A 116 5.95 6.56 -17.36
N HIS A 117 5.15 6.71 -18.42
CA HIS A 117 3.71 6.41 -18.41
C HIS A 117 3.46 4.90 -18.23
N VAL A 118 2.66 4.54 -17.23
CA VAL A 118 2.28 3.17 -16.88
C VAL A 118 1.02 2.78 -17.66
N LYS A 119 1.17 2.32 -18.89
CA LYS A 119 0.06 1.95 -19.78
C LYS A 119 -0.85 0.86 -19.21
N ALA A 120 -0.30 -0.04 -18.38
CA ALA A 120 -1.06 -1.11 -17.73
C ALA A 120 -2.14 -0.60 -16.76
N LEU A 121 -2.07 0.68 -16.37
CA LEU A 121 -3.09 1.34 -15.54
C LEU A 121 -4.03 2.24 -16.34
N ASP A 122 -3.92 2.29 -17.66
CA ASP A 122 -4.86 3.04 -18.50
C ASP A 122 -6.27 2.44 -18.40
N GLY A 123 -7.27 3.30 -18.33
CA GLY A 123 -8.67 2.90 -18.18
C GLY A 123 -9.13 2.65 -16.74
N TYR A 124 -8.20 2.66 -15.77
CA TYR A 124 -8.55 2.68 -14.35
C TYR A 124 -8.60 4.13 -13.84
N ASP A 125 -9.69 4.49 -13.17
CA ASP A 125 -9.78 5.81 -12.49
C ASP A 125 -9.07 5.73 -11.13
N ILE A 126 -7.73 5.79 -11.16
CA ILE A 126 -6.90 5.66 -9.96
C ILE A 126 -6.98 6.93 -9.12
N VAL A 127 -7.29 6.78 -7.83
CA VAL A 127 -7.41 7.87 -6.85
C VAL A 127 -6.31 7.82 -5.78
N HIS A 128 -5.74 6.64 -5.53
CA HIS A 128 -4.65 6.46 -4.57
C HIS A 128 -3.62 5.46 -5.13
N ILE A 129 -2.34 5.76 -4.96
CA ILE A 129 -1.24 4.91 -5.37
C ILE A 129 -0.09 4.99 -4.37
N THR A 130 0.52 3.87 -4.04
CA THR A 130 1.63 3.76 -3.10
C THR A 130 2.48 2.54 -3.42
N GLY A 131 3.62 2.41 -2.76
CA GLY A 131 4.47 1.23 -2.86
C GLY A 131 5.09 0.85 -1.53
N GLY A 132 5.48 -0.42 -1.43
CA GLY A 132 6.35 -0.94 -0.39
C GLY A 132 7.82 -0.95 -0.87
N GLU A 133 8.60 -1.94 -0.45
CA GLU A 133 9.99 -2.03 -0.91
C GLU A 133 10.06 -2.44 -2.38
N HIS A 134 9.34 -3.49 -2.76
CA HIS A 134 9.38 -4.08 -4.10
C HIS A 134 8.01 -4.43 -4.65
N HIS A 135 6.93 -3.95 -4.05
CA HIS A 135 5.57 -4.12 -4.53
C HIS A 135 4.83 -2.79 -4.54
N SER A 136 3.72 -2.76 -5.23
CA SER A 136 2.94 -1.53 -5.40
C SER A 136 1.45 -1.80 -5.39
N ALA A 137 0.70 -0.78 -5.05
CA ALA A 137 -0.74 -0.82 -4.90
C ALA A 137 -1.39 0.44 -5.45
N ALA A 138 -2.54 0.28 -6.11
CA ALA A 138 -3.38 1.38 -6.54
C ALA A 138 -4.85 1.10 -6.24
N ILE A 139 -5.58 2.13 -5.83
CA ILE A 139 -7.02 2.06 -5.57
C ILE A 139 -7.75 2.91 -6.61
N THR A 140 -8.78 2.34 -7.21
CA THR A 140 -9.68 3.04 -8.12
C THR A 140 -10.76 3.81 -7.33
N LYS A 141 -11.43 4.72 -8.00
CA LYS A 141 -12.57 5.47 -7.45
C LYS A 141 -13.70 4.55 -6.96
N GLU A 142 -13.91 3.42 -7.62
CA GLU A 142 -14.88 2.39 -7.23
C GLU A 142 -14.43 1.58 -6.02
N GLY A 143 -13.14 1.68 -5.63
CA GLY A 143 -12.55 0.98 -4.51
C GLY A 143 -11.87 -0.34 -4.89
N ASP A 144 -11.69 -0.62 -6.18
CA ASP A 144 -10.88 -1.76 -6.60
C ASP A 144 -9.43 -1.54 -6.19
N LEU A 145 -8.83 -2.56 -5.58
CA LEU A 145 -7.43 -2.57 -5.21
C LEU A 145 -6.64 -3.41 -6.21
N LEU A 146 -5.70 -2.78 -6.88
CA LEU A 146 -4.76 -3.39 -7.81
C LEU A 146 -3.41 -3.55 -7.13
N MET A 147 -2.82 -4.75 -7.22
CA MET A 147 -1.51 -5.09 -6.64
C MET A 147 -0.58 -5.65 -7.71
N TRP A 148 0.71 -5.34 -7.64
CA TRP A 148 1.74 -5.87 -8.55
C TRP A 148 3.13 -5.76 -7.92
N GLY A 149 4.12 -6.37 -8.58
CA GLY A 149 5.50 -6.40 -8.11
C GLY A 149 5.85 -7.71 -7.42
N ARG A 150 6.76 -7.67 -6.46
CA ARG A 150 7.28 -8.84 -5.74
C ARG A 150 6.17 -9.59 -4.99
N ILE A 151 6.22 -10.95 -5.05
CA ILE A 151 5.12 -11.80 -4.54
C ILE A 151 5.58 -12.83 -3.48
N ASP A 152 6.88 -13.04 -3.32
CA ASP A 152 7.43 -14.20 -2.58
C ASP A 152 7.16 -14.18 -1.05
N ALA A 153 6.80 -13.04 -0.47
CA ALA A 153 6.39 -12.89 0.93
C ALA A 153 4.87 -12.61 1.08
N ASN A 154 4.06 -13.02 0.11
CA ASN A 154 2.60 -12.83 0.09
C ASN A 154 2.13 -11.35 0.17
N GLN A 155 3.04 -10.39 -0.07
CA GLN A 155 2.78 -8.96 0.08
C GLN A 155 1.72 -8.41 -0.88
N LEU A 156 1.35 -9.16 -1.93
CA LEU A 156 0.30 -8.77 -2.87
C LEU A 156 -1.12 -9.18 -2.40
N GLY A 157 -1.25 -10.16 -1.49
CA GLY A 157 -2.56 -10.64 -1.02
C GLY A 157 -3.39 -11.31 -2.11
N LEU A 158 -2.76 -11.88 -3.13
CA LEU A 158 -3.40 -12.53 -4.26
C LEU A 158 -3.29 -14.04 -4.19
N ASP A 159 -4.36 -14.73 -4.51
CA ASP A 159 -4.36 -16.20 -4.66
C ASP A 159 -3.55 -16.59 -5.89
N ARG A 160 -2.34 -17.09 -5.66
CA ARG A 160 -1.39 -17.46 -6.72
C ARG A 160 -1.93 -18.50 -7.70
N SER A 161 -2.81 -19.38 -7.23
CA SER A 161 -3.42 -20.43 -8.06
C SER A 161 -4.36 -19.89 -9.14
N LYS A 162 -4.80 -18.63 -8.98
CA LYS A 162 -5.71 -17.93 -9.89
C LYS A 162 -5.02 -16.92 -10.80
N LEU A 163 -3.71 -16.74 -10.62
CA LEU A 163 -2.94 -15.81 -11.45
C LEU A 163 -2.63 -16.45 -12.81
N ASP A 164 -2.62 -15.62 -13.85
CA ASP A 164 -2.15 -16.03 -15.16
C ASP A 164 -0.64 -16.30 -15.11
N PRO A 165 -0.18 -17.53 -15.37
CA PRO A 165 1.25 -17.87 -15.35
C PRO A 165 2.11 -17.03 -16.30
N SER A 166 1.55 -16.47 -17.37
CA SER A 166 2.27 -15.61 -18.32
C SER A 166 2.68 -14.26 -17.70
N ASN A 167 1.99 -13.83 -16.64
CA ASN A 167 2.28 -12.60 -15.92
C ASN A 167 3.20 -12.81 -14.71
N LEU A 168 3.66 -14.06 -14.48
CA LEU A 168 4.51 -14.42 -13.36
C LEU A 168 5.95 -14.69 -13.82
N VAL A 169 6.88 -13.93 -13.31
CA VAL A 169 8.31 -14.18 -13.51
C VAL A 169 8.83 -15.12 -12.44
N LYS A 170 9.53 -16.18 -12.89
CA LYS A 170 10.12 -17.22 -12.06
C LYS A 170 11.64 -17.11 -12.08
N ASP A 171 12.27 -17.54 -10.99
CA ASP A 171 13.72 -17.70 -10.93
C ASP A 171 14.18 -19.02 -11.58
N ILE A 172 15.47 -19.24 -11.58
CA ILE A 172 16.10 -20.46 -12.14
C ILE A 172 15.65 -21.77 -11.47
N SER A 173 15.11 -21.69 -10.25
CA SER A 173 14.55 -22.83 -9.52
C SER A 173 13.06 -23.06 -9.83
N GLY A 174 12.45 -22.21 -10.64
CA GLY A 174 11.02 -22.23 -10.96
C GLY A 174 10.14 -21.55 -9.90
N LYS A 175 10.72 -20.89 -8.89
CA LYS A 175 9.98 -20.19 -7.84
C LYS A 175 9.48 -18.85 -8.39
N GLU A 176 8.19 -18.54 -8.18
CA GLU A 176 7.58 -17.27 -8.55
C GLU A 176 8.17 -16.13 -7.72
N ARG A 177 8.64 -15.09 -8.41
CA ARG A 177 9.31 -13.95 -7.80
C ARG A 177 8.49 -12.68 -7.82
N PHE A 178 7.86 -12.38 -8.94
CA PHE A 178 7.05 -11.17 -9.06
C PHE A 178 5.97 -11.29 -10.14
N LEU A 179 4.95 -10.45 -9.99
CA LEU A 179 3.82 -10.28 -10.90
C LEU A 179 4.05 -9.00 -11.72
N THR A 180 4.01 -9.12 -13.03
CA THR A 180 4.40 -8.05 -13.98
C THR A 180 3.31 -7.01 -14.21
N VAL A 181 2.04 -7.38 -13.97
CA VAL A 181 0.87 -6.54 -14.29
C VAL A 181 0.03 -6.24 -13.06
N PRO A 182 -0.53 -5.02 -12.95
CA PRO A 182 -1.49 -4.69 -11.92
C PRO A 182 -2.68 -5.66 -11.94
N THR A 183 -2.90 -6.36 -10.83
CA THR A 183 -3.94 -7.38 -10.72
C THR A 183 -4.87 -7.07 -9.54
N LYS A 184 -6.17 -7.15 -9.81
CA LYS A 184 -7.21 -6.80 -8.84
C LYS A 184 -7.36 -7.86 -7.75
N ILE A 185 -7.46 -7.43 -6.49
CA ILE A 185 -7.95 -8.26 -5.39
C ILE A 185 -9.46 -8.46 -5.58
N PRO A 186 -9.94 -9.72 -5.68
CA PRO A 186 -11.35 -10.01 -5.91
C PRO A 186 -12.20 -9.73 -4.66
N ASP A 187 -13.49 -9.50 -4.87
CA ASP A 187 -14.57 -9.50 -3.87
C ASP A 187 -14.43 -8.49 -2.70
N LEU A 188 -13.40 -7.67 -2.69
CA LEU A 188 -13.16 -6.66 -1.66
C LEU A 188 -12.99 -5.28 -2.30
N LYS A 189 -13.49 -4.26 -1.60
CA LYS A 189 -13.34 -2.86 -1.96
C LYS A 189 -12.64 -2.10 -0.85
N PHE A 190 -11.67 -1.28 -1.22
CA PHE A 190 -10.86 -0.54 -0.26
C PHE A 190 -10.93 0.96 -0.52
N SER A 191 -10.81 1.75 0.53
CA SER A 191 -10.74 3.21 0.49
C SER A 191 -9.31 3.72 0.67
N TRP A 192 -8.43 2.92 1.26
CA TRP A 192 -7.03 3.25 1.54
C TRP A 192 -6.16 2.01 1.59
N ILE A 193 -4.88 2.17 1.25
CA ILE A 193 -3.83 1.15 1.37
C ILE A 193 -2.51 1.80 1.77
N GLY A 194 -1.80 1.18 2.71
CA GLY A 194 -0.40 1.40 3.01
C GLY A 194 0.41 0.15 2.72
N CYS A 195 1.59 0.31 2.11
CA CYS A 195 2.52 -0.77 1.81
C CYS A 195 3.79 -0.61 2.64
N GLY A 196 4.19 -1.66 3.35
CA GLY A 196 5.45 -1.74 4.09
C GLY A 196 6.53 -2.45 3.28
N THR A 197 7.59 -2.91 3.94
CA THR A 197 8.66 -3.64 3.26
C THR A 197 8.13 -4.92 2.58
N HIS A 198 7.45 -5.78 3.32
CA HIS A 198 6.93 -7.06 2.84
C HIS A 198 5.49 -7.34 3.27
N HIS A 199 4.75 -6.32 3.67
CA HIS A 199 3.36 -6.44 4.10
C HIS A 199 2.53 -5.27 3.57
N SER A 200 1.22 -5.42 3.64
CA SER A 200 0.26 -4.40 3.22
C SER A 200 -0.89 -4.32 4.21
N VAL A 201 -1.41 -3.10 4.42
CA VAL A 201 -2.55 -2.85 5.31
C VAL A 201 -3.54 -1.93 4.62
N ALA A 202 -4.76 -2.40 4.43
CA ALA A 202 -5.81 -1.67 3.71
C ALA A 202 -7.03 -1.41 4.59
N ILE A 203 -7.79 -0.37 4.22
CA ILE A 203 -9.04 0.01 4.89
C ILE A 203 -10.21 -0.32 3.96
N HIS A 204 -11.10 -1.18 4.41
CA HIS A 204 -12.28 -1.57 3.67
C HIS A 204 -13.23 -0.38 3.47
N LYS A 205 -13.79 -0.26 2.26
CA LYS A 205 -14.49 0.95 1.83
C LYS A 205 -15.82 1.15 2.54
N GLU A 206 -16.55 0.08 2.82
CA GLU A 206 -17.92 0.17 3.33
C GLU A 206 -17.95 0.40 4.85
N ASP A 207 -17.26 -0.46 5.61
CA ASP A 207 -17.33 -0.48 7.07
C ASP A 207 -16.12 0.15 7.77
N GLY A 208 -15.06 0.49 7.02
CA GLY A 208 -13.82 1.04 7.58
C GLY A 208 -13.02 0.04 8.41
N SER A 209 -13.27 -1.26 8.25
CA SER A 209 -12.45 -2.29 8.88
C SER A 209 -11.03 -2.31 8.29
N ALA A 210 -10.04 -2.62 9.12
CA ALA A 210 -8.66 -2.77 8.69
C ALA A 210 -8.37 -4.22 8.28
N TRP A 211 -7.63 -4.39 7.20
CA TRP A 211 -7.23 -5.68 6.63
C TRP A 211 -5.74 -5.68 6.37
N SER A 212 -5.08 -6.82 6.57
CA SER A 212 -3.64 -6.94 6.36
C SER A 212 -3.27 -8.26 5.73
N TRP A 213 -2.10 -8.30 5.09
CA TRP A 213 -1.49 -9.49 4.49
C TRP A 213 0.01 -9.29 4.27
N GLY A 214 0.69 -10.37 3.91
CA GLY A 214 2.12 -10.41 3.72
C GLY A 214 2.87 -10.97 4.93
N PHE A 215 4.13 -10.62 5.05
CA PHE A 215 5.03 -11.07 6.11
C PHE A 215 4.63 -10.53 7.48
N GLY A 216 4.55 -11.39 8.48
CA GLY A 216 3.98 -11.08 9.80
C GLY A 216 4.84 -11.37 11.02
N GLU A 217 6.07 -11.92 10.86
CA GLU A 217 6.91 -12.36 11.99
C GLU A 217 7.21 -11.27 13.04
N SER A 218 7.20 -10.00 12.65
CA SER A 218 7.41 -8.86 13.57
C SER A 218 6.09 -8.22 14.02
N TYR A 219 4.97 -8.95 13.94
CA TYR A 219 3.62 -8.51 14.31
C TYR A 219 3.05 -7.35 13.47
N GLN A 220 3.71 -6.97 12.38
CA GLN A 220 3.34 -5.82 11.54
C GLN A 220 1.98 -5.96 10.86
N VAL A 221 1.46 -7.20 10.73
CA VAL A 221 0.11 -7.45 10.20
C VAL A 221 -1.00 -7.31 11.25
N GLY A 222 -0.67 -7.20 12.55
CA GLY A 222 -1.64 -6.92 13.62
C GLY A 222 -2.66 -8.03 13.91
N LEU A 223 -2.40 -9.27 13.48
CA LEU A 223 -3.29 -10.42 13.62
C LEU A 223 -3.03 -11.29 14.88
N GLY A 224 -2.16 -10.81 15.76
CA GLY A 224 -1.82 -11.50 17.00
C GLY A 224 -0.51 -12.28 16.95
N PRO A 225 -0.16 -12.97 18.06
CA PRO A 225 1.06 -13.76 18.14
C PRO A 225 0.97 -15.02 17.25
N ASN A 226 2.13 -15.51 16.82
CA ASN A 226 2.28 -16.74 16.03
C ASN A 226 1.70 -16.67 14.58
N VAL A 227 1.57 -15.46 14.03
CA VAL A 227 1.23 -15.27 12.62
C VAL A 227 2.52 -14.92 11.88
N GLU A 228 3.01 -15.83 11.05
CA GLU A 228 4.25 -15.66 10.29
C GLU A 228 3.98 -14.99 8.94
N ASP A 229 3.14 -15.62 8.11
CA ASP A 229 2.77 -15.14 6.79
C ASP A 229 1.26 -15.17 6.58
N VAL A 230 0.73 -14.11 5.96
CA VAL A 230 -0.69 -13.97 5.63
C VAL A 230 -0.84 -13.89 4.11
N ALA A 231 -1.33 -14.97 3.51
CA ALA A 231 -1.37 -15.09 2.05
C ALA A 231 -2.42 -14.20 1.39
N LEU A 232 -3.58 -14.03 2.04
CA LEU A 232 -4.73 -13.29 1.51
C LEU A 232 -5.15 -12.19 2.47
N PRO A 233 -5.85 -11.15 2.00
CA PRO A 233 -6.39 -10.11 2.86
C PRO A 233 -7.17 -10.71 4.02
N THR A 234 -6.75 -10.42 5.24
CA THR A 234 -7.35 -10.91 6.48
C THR A 234 -7.70 -9.73 7.37
N GLN A 235 -8.93 -9.71 7.87
CA GLN A 235 -9.41 -8.63 8.71
C GLN A 235 -8.70 -8.61 10.06
N ILE A 236 -8.23 -7.42 10.48
CA ILE A 236 -7.63 -7.20 11.79
C ILE A 236 -8.75 -7.06 12.83
N VAL A 237 -8.92 -8.07 13.67
CA VAL A 237 -9.94 -8.08 14.73
C VAL A 237 -9.26 -8.21 16.08
N ASN A 238 -9.16 -7.11 16.82
CA ASN A 238 -8.59 -7.07 18.16
C ASN A 238 -9.22 -5.95 18.99
N THR A 239 -8.79 -5.80 20.24
CA THR A 239 -9.34 -4.78 21.16
C THR A 239 -9.11 -3.34 20.67
N ALA A 240 -8.04 -3.07 19.90
CA ALA A 240 -7.73 -1.73 19.40
C ALA A 240 -8.55 -1.36 18.15
N THR A 241 -9.02 -2.35 17.39
CA THR A 241 -9.82 -2.12 16.17
C THR A 241 -11.31 -2.23 16.40
N LYS A 242 -11.73 -2.86 17.53
CA LYS A 242 -13.15 -3.06 17.86
C LYS A 242 -13.87 -1.72 18.09
N GLY A 243 -14.92 -1.45 17.35
CA GLY A 243 -15.71 -0.21 17.47
C GLY A 243 -14.97 1.03 16.97
N VAL A 244 -13.99 0.87 16.09
CA VAL A 244 -13.26 1.97 15.46
C VAL A 244 -13.42 1.84 13.95
N ARG A 245 -13.92 2.90 13.32
CA ARG A 245 -13.94 3.02 11.86
C ARG A 245 -12.63 3.63 11.40
N MET A 246 -11.80 2.82 10.76
CA MET A 246 -10.51 3.27 10.23
C MET A 246 -10.70 4.05 8.93
N PHE A 247 -9.81 5.02 8.68
CA PHE A 247 -9.82 5.82 7.46
C PHE A 247 -8.42 5.95 6.84
N TRP A 248 -7.37 5.55 7.53
CA TRP A 248 -6.00 5.66 7.06
C TRP A 248 -5.12 4.53 7.64
N SER A 249 -4.16 4.07 6.84
CA SER A 249 -3.09 3.19 7.26
C SER A 249 -1.75 3.69 6.71
N GLY A 250 -0.68 3.50 7.47
CA GLY A 250 0.70 3.71 7.05
C GLY A 250 1.56 2.55 7.51
N CYS A 251 2.52 2.16 6.67
CA CYS A 251 3.41 1.04 6.93
C CYS A 251 4.86 1.48 6.83
N GLY A 252 5.69 0.93 7.71
CA GLY A 252 7.14 1.06 7.65
C GLY A 252 7.82 -0.27 7.34
N GLY A 253 9.07 -0.45 7.80
CA GLY A 253 9.81 -1.69 7.61
C GLY A 253 9.11 -2.88 8.27
N GLN A 254 8.93 -2.79 9.58
CA GLN A 254 8.36 -3.86 10.41
C GLN A 254 7.27 -3.35 11.37
N PHE A 255 6.55 -2.31 10.98
CA PHE A 255 5.44 -1.78 11.76
C PHE A 255 4.33 -1.24 10.87
N SER A 256 3.13 -1.16 11.43
CA SER A 256 1.97 -0.52 10.81
C SER A 256 1.32 0.45 11.78
N VAL A 257 0.73 1.50 11.23
CA VAL A 257 -0.04 2.50 11.98
C VAL A 257 -1.43 2.57 11.36
N LEU A 258 -2.45 2.54 12.21
CA LEU A 258 -3.84 2.74 11.83
C LEU A 258 -4.39 4.01 12.46
N MET A 259 -5.20 4.75 11.72
CA MET A 259 -5.94 5.90 12.23
C MET A 259 -7.44 5.71 11.98
N GLY A 260 -8.22 5.95 13.00
CA GLY A 260 -9.67 5.80 12.93
C GLY A 260 -10.39 6.67 13.93
N ASN A 261 -11.70 6.79 13.75
CA ASN A 261 -12.61 7.43 14.68
C ASN A 261 -13.43 6.35 15.41
N PRO A 262 -13.81 6.57 16.67
CA PRO A 262 -14.78 5.69 17.31
C PRO A 262 -16.00 5.53 16.42
N ASP A 263 -16.44 4.29 16.20
CA ASP A 263 -17.65 4.03 15.44
C ASP A 263 -18.86 4.42 16.28
N THR A 264 -19.49 5.52 15.93
CA THR A 264 -20.71 6.03 16.57
C THR A 264 -21.99 5.49 15.92
N SER A 265 -21.86 4.59 14.93
CA SER A 265 -23.02 3.89 14.35
C SER A 265 -23.75 3.13 15.45
N PRO A 266 -25.09 3.16 15.51
CA PRO A 266 -25.81 2.33 16.48
C PRO A 266 -25.38 0.88 16.29
N LEU A 267 -24.81 0.27 17.31
CA LEU A 267 -24.53 -1.15 17.31
C LEU A 267 -25.81 -1.86 16.87
N LEU A 268 -25.78 -2.52 15.72
CA LEU A 268 -26.83 -3.44 15.34
C LEU A 268 -26.97 -4.39 16.53
N ALA A 269 -28.08 -4.29 17.25
CA ALA A 269 -28.32 -5.02 18.47
C ALA A 269 -28.01 -6.49 18.19
N GLU A 270 -27.11 -7.08 18.97
CA GLU A 270 -26.86 -8.51 18.92
C GLU A 270 -28.22 -9.22 18.91
N PRO A 271 -28.46 -10.21 18.06
CA PRO A 271 -29.73 -10.95 18.09
C PRO A 271 -29.90 -11.48 19.49
N LYS A 272 -30.94 -10.97 20.19
CA LYS A 272 -31.29 -11.44 21.51
C LYS A 272 -31.40 -12.96 21.43
N GLY A 273 -30.47 -13.64 22.09
CA GLY A 273 -30.48 -15.09 22.21
C GLY A 273 -31.87 -15.54 22.64
N SER A 274 -32.48 -16.38 21.83
CA SER A 274 -33.73 -17.00 22.11
C SER A 274 -33.63 -17.70 23.46
N GLY A 275 -34.20 -17.09 24.47
CA GLY A 275 -34.31 -17.68 25.80
C GLY A 275 -35.08 -19.00 25.70
N ALA A 276 -34.36 -20.10 25.80
CA ALA A 276 -34.95 -21.40 26.06
C ALA A 276 -35.58 -21.36 27.45
N LYS A 277 -36.90 -21.19 27.50
CA LYS A 277 -37.70 -21.55 28.69
C LYS A 277 -37.64 -23.05 28.85
N GLY A 278 -36.79 -23.53 29.76
CA GLY A 278 -36.86 -24.87 30.34
C GLY A 278 -37.66 -24.81 31.62
N GLY A 279 -38.96 -25.06 31.52
CA GLY A 279 -39.79 -25.35 32.70
C GLY A 279 -39.60 -26.80 33.12
N GLY A 280 -39.80 -27.08 34.40
CA GLY A 280 -39.95 -28.45 34.89
C GLY A 280 -39.36 -28.63 36.28
N GLY A 281 -40.09 -28.20 37.27
CA GLY A 281 -39.85 -28.64 38.64
C GLY A 281 -40.18 -30.12 38.83
N VAL A 282 -39.43 -30.80 39.67
CA VAL A 282 -39.93 -31.94 40.45
C VAL A 282 -39.27 -31.88 41.82
N THR A 283 -40.15 -31.72 42.80
CA THR A 283 -39.94 -31.96 44.24
C THR A 283 -39.70 -33.43 44.48
N GLY A 284 -38.78 -33.80 45.35
CA GLY A 284 -38.64 -35.15 45.83
C GLY A 284 -37.65 -35.19 46.97
N GLY A 285 -38.15 -34.99 48.17
CA GLY A 285 -37.40 -35.29 49.38
C GLY A 285 -37.42 -36.79 49.68
N VAL A 286 -36.34 -37.31 50.22
CA VAL A 286 -36.38 -38.48 51.14
C VAL A 286 -35.26 -38.35 52.15
N LYS A 287 -35.64 -38.62 53.40
CA LYS A 287 -34.85 -38.71 54.62
C LYS A 287 -33.93 -39.94 54.63
N GLY A 288 -32.90 -39.86 55.42
CA GLY A 288 -32.63 -40.93 56.39
C GLY A 288 -31.36 -41.74 56.18
N SER A 289 -30.64 -41.69 57.19
CA SER A 289 -29.68 -42.49 57.96
C SER A 289 -28.23 -42.33 57.64
#